data_72ade80ab14a2abce447161ef08b1fb2
#
_entry.id   72ade80ab14a2abce447161ef08b1fb2
#
_cell.length_a   1.000
_cell.length_b   1.000
_cell.length_c   1.000
_cell.angle_alpha   90.00
_cell.angle_beta   90.00
_cell.angle_gamma   90.00
#
_symmetry.space_group_name_H-M   'P 1'
#
loop_
_entity.id
_entity.type
_entity.pdbx_description
1 polymer ?
#
loop_
_entity_poly.entity_id
_entity_poly.type
_entity_poly.pdbx_seq_one_letter_code
_entity_poly.pdbx_strand_id
1 'polypeptide(L)'
;NQSHGHSFATMMAAWQHTGHGQVMVEQVAQQDVEQYGIADVNGNQLAPFASSSVKQLVEKPSPEEAPSNLAVLGRYLLPAEVMDLLQTTTAGAGGEIQLTDALDALLQNQPLGAFLTNAETYDCGSKRGYLGANVAVGLRDDNTKTYLQRFSSEL
;
A
#
# COMPACT_ATOMS: atom_id res chain seq x y z
N ASN A 1 -1.16 -21.35 8.75
CA ASN A 1 -0.90 -20.12 7.99
C ASN A 1 -2.18 -19.48 7.48
N GLN A 2 -2.97 -18.85 8.38
CA GLN A 2 -4.27 -18.27 8.04
C GLN A 2 -4.24 -16.73 7.94
N SER A 3 -3.08 -16.08 8.02
CA SER A 3 -2.99 -14.61 8.14
C SER A 3 -3.03 -13.85 6.80
N HIS A 4 -2.81 -14.49 5.65
CA HIS A 4 -2.67 -13.80 4.37
C HIS A 4 -3.98 -13.51 3.63
N GLY A 5 -5.08 -14.22 3.94
CA GLY A 5 -6.39 -14.02 3.31
C GLY A 5 -7.28 -12.95 3.96
N HIS A 6 -6.91 -12.48 5.15
CA HIS A 6 -7.81 -11.65 5.97
C HIS A 6 -7.68 -10.13 5.76
N SER A 7 -6.54 -9.62 5.27
CA SER A 7 -6.30 -8.17 5.18
C SER A 7 -7.36 -7.45 4.33
N PHE A 8 -7.65 -7.96 3.12
CA PHE A 8 -8.63 -7.31 2.26
C PHE A 8 -10.06 -7.46 2.78
N ALA A 9 -10.42 -8.62 3.32
CA ALA A 9 -11.74 -8.83 3.94
C ALA A 9 -11.95 -7.92 5.17
N THR A 10 -10.91 -7.74 5.99
CA THR A 10 -10.96 -6.83 7.14
C THR A 10 -11.05 -5.37 6.70
N MET A 11 -10.32 -4.99 5.64
CA MET A 11 -10.42 -3.66 5.03
C MET A 11 -11.82 -3.39 4.47
N MET A 12 -12.47 -4.40 3.84
CA MET A 12 -13.87 -4.31 3.41
C MET A 12 -14.82 -4.10 4.59
N ALA A 13 -14.60 -4.82 5.71
CA ALA A 13 -15.39 -4.65 6.93
C ALA A 13 -15.22 -3.23 7.51
N ALA A 14 -14.00 -2.68 7.49
CA ALA A 14 -13.75 -1.30 7.90
C ALA A 14 -14.54 -0.30 7.03
N TRP A 15 -14.55 -0.49 5.71
CA TRP A 15 -15.37 0.33 4.82
C TRP A 15 -16.87 0.21 5.14
N GLN A 16 -17.39 -1.01 5.26
CA GLN A 16 -18.80 -1.25 5.60
C GLN A 16 -19.22 -0.59 6.92
N HIS A 17 -18.30 -0.56 7.89
CA HIS A 17 -18.55 0.04 9.20
C HIS A 17 -18.51 1.57 9.15
N THR A 18 -17.58 2.15 8.43
CA THR A 18 -17.33 3.61 8.42
C THR A 18 -18.04 4.34 7.29
N GLY A 19 -18.36 3.65 6.19
CA GLY A 19 -18.80 4.26 4.94
C GLY A 19 -17.68 4.98 4.17
N HIS A 20 -16.45 4.97 4.71
CA HIS A 20 -15.31 5.69 4.12
C HIS A 20 -14.49 4.76 3.21
N GLY A 21 -14.09 5.26 2.04
CA GLY A 21 -13.11 4.59 1.21
C GLY A 21 -11.85 4.24 2.01
N GLN A 22 -11.13 3.21 1.59
CA GLN A 22 -9.94 2.73 2.30
C GLN A 22 -8.76 2.64 1.36
N VAL A 23 -7.59 3.08 1.81
CA VAL A 23 -6.30 2.81 1.19
C VAL A 23 -5.52 1.86 2.09
N MET A 24 -4.97 0.78 1.52
CA MET A 24 -4.13 -0.13 2.28
C MET A 24 -2.74 0.47 2.41
N VAL A 25 -2.21 0.45 3.63
CA VAL A 25 -0.85 0.94 3.93
C VAL A 25 -0.03 -0.11 4.65
N GLU A 26 1.28 0.01 4.54
CA GLU A 26 2.26 -0.72 5.34
C GLU A 26 3.30 0.23 5.94
N GLN A 27 3.96 -0.19 7.00
CA GLN A 27 5.09 0.57 7.55
C GLN A 27 6.37 0.23 6.79
N VAL A 28 7.02 1.25 6.24
CA VAL A 28 8.32 1.12 5.58
C VAL A 28 9.42 1.80 6.41
N ALA A 29 10.69 1.52 6.08
CA ALA A 29 11.78 2.27 6.67
C ALA A 29 11.74 3.74 6.21
N GLN A 30 12.11 4.68 7.09
CA GLN A 30 12.05 6.11 6.78
C GLN A 30 12.83 6.50 5.51
N GLN A 31 13.92 5.82 5.25
CA GLN A 31 14.74 6.03 4.06
C GLN A 31 14.10 5.57 2.74
N ASP A 32 13.04 4.77 2.82
CA ASP A 32 12.38 4.18 1.64
C ASP A 32 11.08 4.92 1.26
N VAL A 33 10.66 5.93 2.06
CA VAL A 33 9.40 6.66 1.82
C VAL A 33 9.34 7.36 0.46
N GLU A 34 10.48 7.77 -0.09
CA GLU A 34 10.59 8.41 -1.40
C GLU A 34 10.20 7.50 -2.59
N GLN A 35 9.98 6.21 -2.34
CA GLN A 35 9.55 5.24 -3.35
C GLN A 35 8.02 5.13 -3.44
N TYR A 36 7.27 5.68 -2.47
CA TYR A 36 5.84 5.44 -2.27
C TYR A 36 5.04 6.72 -2.09
N GLY A 37 3.75 6.64 -2.34
CA GLY A 37 2.80 7.58 -1.76
C GLY A 37 2.70 7.34 -0.25
N ILE A 38 2.75 8.39 0.55
CA ILE A 38 2.73 8.32 2.02
C ILE A 38 1.44 8.89 2.58
N ALA A 39 0.82 8.16 3.50
CA ALA A 39 -0.42 8.58 4.15
C ALA A 39 -0.12 9.33 5.46
N ASP A 40 -0.59 10.57 5.59
CA ASP A 40 -0.65 11.30 6.85
C ASP A 40 -1.92 10.92 7.61
N VAL A 41 -1.76 10.32 8.76
CA VAL A 41 -2.86 9.96 9.67
C VAL A 41 -2.85 10.84 10.94
N ASN A 42 -2.33 12.06 10.83
CA ASN A 42 -2.29 13.06 11.89
C ASN A 42 -1.54 12.59 13.16
N GLY A 43 -0.43 11.86 12.95
CA GLY A 43 0.39 11.32 14.03
C GLY A 43 -0.22 10.13 14.78
N ASN A 44 -1.37 9.61 14.36
CA ASN A 44 -1.97 8.43 14.97
C ASN A 44 -1.10 7.20 14.72
N GLN A 45 -0.89 6.40 15.75
CA GLN A 45 -0.28 5.08 15.62
C GLN A 45 -1.35 4.07 15.25
N LEU A 46 -1.15 3.32 14.16
CA LEU A 46 -2.05 2.26 13.75
C LEU A 46 -1.55 0.91 14.27
N ALA A 47 -2.48 0.16 14.88
CA ALA A 47 -2.25 -1.26 15.10
C ALA A 47 -2.48 -2.04 13.78
N PRO A 48 -1.88 -3.22 13.61
CA PRO A 48 -2.18 -4.10 12.50
C PRO A 48 -3.69 -4.35 12.36
N PHE A 49 -4.19 -4.30 11.13
CA PHE A 49 -5.61 -4.43 10.77
C PHE A 49 -6.54 -3.33 11.31
N ALA A 50 -5.98 -2.24 11.84
CA ALA A 50 -6.74 -1.04 12.19
C ALA A 50 -6.78 -0.06 11.02
N SER A 51 -7.79 0.82 11.03
CA SER A 51 -7.92 1.94 10.10
C SER A 51 -7.94 3.26 10.88
N SER A 52 -7.32 4.28 10.32
CA SER A 52 -7.38 5.66 10.81
C SER A 52 -7.69 6.61 9.67
N SER A 53 -8.35 7.73 9.98
CA SER A 53 -8.62 8.75 8.97
C SER A 53 -7.33 9.30 8.36
N VAL A 54 -7.31 9.39 7.05
CA VAL A 54 -6.25 10.06 6.28
C VAL A 54 -6.52 11.56 6.31
N LYS A 55 -5.48 12.33 6.63
CA LYS A 55 -5.49 13.79 6.55
C LYS A 55 -5.03 14.27 5.17
N GLN A 56 -3.99 13.61 4.64
CA GLN A 56 -3.34 13.96 3.39
C GLN A 56 -2.60 12.76 2.82
N LEU A 57 -2.44 12.75 1.50
CA LEU A 57 -1.56 11.81 0.79
C LEU A 57 -0.46 12.61 0.09
N VAL A 58 0.79 12.18 0.23
CA VAL A 58 1.95 12.86 -0.37
C VAL A 58 2.70 11.86 -1.25
N GLU A 59 2.81 12.16 -2.54
CA GLU A 59 3.50 11.29 -3.49
C GLU A 59 5.01 11.47 -3.38
N LYS A 60 5.71 10.38 -3.06
CA LYS A 60 7.18 10.29 -3.03
C LYS A 60 7.88 11.46 -2.30
N PRO A 61 7.50 11.74 -1.04
CA PRO A 61 8.13 12.81 -0.28
C PRO A 61 9.60 12.48 0.01
N SER A 62 10.42 13.51 0.24
CA SER A 62 11.75 13.26 0.83
C SER A 62 11.61 12.69 2.24
N PRO A 63 12.61 11.93 2.75
CA PRO A 63 12.55 11.38 4.10
C PRO A 63 12.34 12.43 5.22
N GLU A 64 12.81 13.65 4.99
CA GLU A 64 12.67 14.78 5.93
C GLU A 64 11.27 15.42 5.89
N GLU A 65 10.58 15.33 4.75
CA GLU A 65 9.26 15.93 4.54
C GLU A 65 8.11 14.94 4.69
N ALA A 66 8.42 13.63 4.76
CA ALA A 66 7.42 12.59 4.88
C ALA A 66 6.61 12.74 6.18
N PRO A 67 5.28 12.87 6.10
CA PRO A 67 4.43 13.06 7.28
C PRO A 67 4.33 11.83 8.18
N SER A 68 4.70 10.67 7.64
CA SER A 68 4.73 9.38 8.33
C SER A 68 5.61 8.39 7.56
N ASN A 69 5.65 7.14 8.00
CA ASN A 69 6.24 6.02 7.27
C ASN A 69 5.19 5.01 6.78
N LEU A 70 3.94 5.44 6.61
CA LEU A 70 2.84 4.61 6.12
C LEU A 70 2.75 4.69 4.60
N ALA A 71 3.41 3.75 3.94
CA ALA A 71 3.43 3.64 2.49
C ALA A 71 2.11 3.08 1.94
N VAL A 72 1.55 3.73 0.94
CA VAL A 72 0.33 3.30 0.25
C VAL A 72 0.65 2.12 -0.65
N LEU A 73 -0.09 1.03 -0.45
CA LEU A 73 -0.04 -0.15 -1.31
C LEU A 73 -1.09 -0.03 -2.42
N GLY A 74 -0.84 -0.70 -3.54
CA GLY A 74 -1.75 -0.72 -4.70
C GLY A 74 -3.08 -1.46 -4.46
N ARG A 75 -3.68 -1.31 -3.29
CA ARG A 75 -4.95 -1.93 -2.91
C ARG A 75 -5.85 -0.89 -2.27
N TYR A 76 -6.94 -0.63 -2.97
CA TYR A 76 -7.87 0.45 -2.66
C TYR A 76 -9.30 -0.06 -2.63
N LEU A 77 -10.11 0.52 -1.76
CA LEU A 77 -11.57 0.51 -1.81
C LEU A 77 -12.00 1.97 -1.92
N LEU A 78 -12.41 2.39 -3.09
CA LEU A 78 -12.65 3.79 -3.40
C LEU A 78 -14.10 4.01 -3.85
N PRO A 79 -14.70 5.16 -3.53
CA PRO A 79 -15.98 5.56 -4.06
C PRO A 79 -15.85 5.87 -5.56
N ALA A 80 -16.98 5.79 -6.30
CA ALA A 80 -16.97 5.96 -7.74
C ALA A 80 -16.53 7.37 -8.20
N GLU A 81 -16.72 8.36 -7.35
CA GLU A 81 -16.35 9.76 -7.57
C GLU A 81 -14.86 9.97 -7.87
N VAL A 82 -14.01 9.04 -7.45
CA VAL A 82 -12.58 9.10 -7.81
C VAL A 82 -12.36 9.06 -9.32
N MET A 83 -13.24 8.39 -10.06
CA MET A 83 -13.14 8.32 -11.52
C MET A 83 -13.38 9.68 -12.19
N ASP A 84 -14.29 10.50 -11.65
CA ASP A 84 -14.53 11.84 -12.13
C ASP A 84 -13.36 12.78 -11.80
N LEU A 85 -12.79 12.63 -10.61
CA LEU A 85 -11.59 13.38 -10.21
C LEU A 85 -10.40 13.06 -11.12
N LEU A 86 -10.17 11.78 -11.45
CA LEU A 86 -9.08 11.37 -12.34
C LEU A 86 -9.19 11.98 -13.74
N GLN A 87 -10.40 12.25 -14.24
CA GLN A 87 -10.60 12.90 -15.54
C GLN A 87 -10.13 14.37 -15.53
N THR A 88 -10.13 15.01 -14.39
CA THR A 88 -9.77 16.43 -14.22
C THR A 88 -8.41 16.62 -13.55
N THR A 89 -7.79 15.55 -13.03
CA THR A 89 -6.46 15.60 -12.43
C THR A 89 -5.41 15.94 -13.50
N THR A 90 -4.63 16.97 -13.25
CA THR A 90 -3.51 17.35 -14.13
C THR A 90 -2.30 16.44 -13.88
N ALA A 91 -1.41 16.34 -14.88
CA ALA A 91 -0.17 15.60 -14.71
C ALA A 91 0.68 16.21 -13.59
N GLY A 92 1.05 15.38 -12.61
CA GLY A 92 1.87 15.73 -11.46
C GLY A 92 3.33 15.32 -11.62
N ALA A 93 3.90 14.73 -10.58
CA ALA A 93 5.29 14.27 -10.57
C ALA A 93 5.58 13.31 -11.73
N GLY A 94 6.66 13.56 -12.47
CA GLY A 94 7.05 12.76 -13.62
C GLY A 94 6.23 12.99 -14.90
N GLY A 95 5.27 13.93 -14.91
CA GLY A 95 4.40 14.20 -16.05
C GLY A 95 3.26 13.20 -16.23
N GLU A 96 2.99 12.39 -15.22
CA GLU A 96 1.94 11.38 -15.21
C GLU A 96 0.76 11.82 -14.30
N ILE A 97 -0.45 11.37 -14.62
CA ILE A 97 -1.61 11.52 -13.71
C ILE A 97 -1.43 10.53 -12.56
N GLN A 98 -1.24 11.07 -11.35
CA GLN A 98 -1.04 10.28 -10.15
C GLN A 98 -2.37 10.02 -9.44
N LEU A 99 -2.63 8.75 -9.09
CA LEU A 99 -3.80 8.40 -8.29
C LEU A 99 -3.77 9.08 -6.92
N THR A 100 -2.59 9.23 -6.34
CA THR A 100 -2.38 9.90 -5.05
C THR A 100 -2.92 11.33 -5.05
N ASP A 101 -2.70 12.08 -6.14
CA ASP A 101 -3.22 13.45 -6.30
C ASP A 101 -4.75 13.49 -6.37
N ALA A 102 -5.35 12.54 -7.09
CA ALA A 102 -6.81 12.41 -7.16
C ALA A 102 -7.41 12.00 -5.80
N LEU A 103 -6.72 11.16 -5.04
CA LEU A 103 -7.16 10.78 -3.69
C LEU A 103 -7.03 11.95 -2.70
N ASP A 104 -5.99 12.77 -2.83
CA ASP A 104 -5.86 13.99 -2.01
C ASP A 104 -6.96 15.01 -2.33
N ALA A 105 -7.33 15.14 -3.61
CA ALA A 105 -8.49 15.93 -4.02
C ALA A 105 -9.83 15.35 -3.49
N LEU A 106 -9.96 14.01 -3.45
CA LEU A 106 -11.13 13.34 -2.87
C LEU A 106 -11.30 13.67 -1.38
N LEU A 107 -10.20 13.76 -0.63
CA LEU A 107 -10.19 14.07 0.80
C LEU A 107 -10.83 15.42 1.14
N GLN A 108 -10.92 16.34 0.18
CA GLN A 108 -11.61 17.64 0.38
C GLN A 108 -13.13 17.47 0.53
N ASN A 109 -13.70 16.38 0.03
CA ASN A 109 -15.13 16.14 -0.03
C ASN A 109 -15.57 14.90 0.74
N GLN A 110 -14.71 13.89 0.82
CA GLN A 110 -15.03 12.60 1.42
C GLN A 110 -13.84 12.07 2.23
N PRO A 111 -14.07 11.52 3.44
CA PRO A 111 -13.01 10.93 4.24
C PRO A 111 -12.52 9.61 3.62
N LEU A 112 -11.23 9.37 3.73
CA LEU A 112 -10.57 8.10 3.46
C LEU A 112 -9.97 7.53 4.74
N GLY A 113 -9.93 6.22 4.85
CA GLY A 113 -9.21 5.49 5.89
C GLY A 113 -7.89 4.94 5.38
N ALA A 114 -6.82 5.05 6.15
CA ALA A 114 -5.60 4.28 5.96
C ALA A 114 -5.70 2.99 6.78
N PHE A 115 -5.74 1.86 6.09
CA PHE A 115 -5.85 0.53 6.71
C PHE A 115 -4.47 -0.13 6.76
N LEU A 116 -3.92 -0.32 7.96
CA LEU A 116 -2.61 -0.95 8.14
C LEU A 116 -2.69 -2.46 7.95
N THR A 117 -2.02 -2.97 6.94
CA THR A 117 -1.86 -4.42 6.75
C THR A 117 -0.74 -4.98 7.63
N ASN A 118 -0.88 -6.24 8.01
CA ASN A 118 0.20 -7.04 8.60
C ASN A 118 0.62 -8.20 7.67
N ALA A 119 0.20 -8.13 6.41
CA ALA A 119 0.60 -9.12 5.43
C ALA A 119 2.02 -8.83 4.93
N GLU A 120 2.75 -9.89 4.65
CA GLU A 120 4.03 -9.78 3.96
C GLU A 120 3.81 -9.30 2.52
N THR A 121 4.51 -8.26 2.13
CA THR A 121 4.38 -7.62 0.82
C THR A 121 5.71 -7.70 0.06
N TYR A 122 5.64 -7.64 -1.25
CA TYR A 122 6.81 -7.67 -2.12
C TYR A 122 6.61 -6.65 -3.24
N ASP A 123 7.53 -5.71 -3.35
CA ASP A 123 7.57 -4.80 -4.51
C ASP A 123 8.19 -5.53 -5.72
N CYS A 124 7.35 -5.88 -6.68
CA CYS A 124 7.76 -6.54 -7.91
C CYS A 124 8.19 -5.56 -9.02
N GLY A 125 8.23 -4.27 -8.74
CA GLY A 125 8.70 -3.24 -9.69
C GLY A 125 10.21 -3.27 -9.93
N SER A 126 10.97 -3.88 -9.02
CA SER A 126 12.41 -4.09 -9.16
C SER A 126 12.74 -5.55 -9.48
N LYS A 127 13.86 -5.80 -10.22
CA LYS A 127 14.34 -7.17 -10.50
C LYS A 127 14.60 -7.96 -9.22
N ARG A 128 15.17 -7.30 -8.22
CA ARG A 128 15.47 -7.91 -6.91
C ARG A 128 14.18 -8.26 -6.16
N GLY A 129 13.23 -7.33 -6.11
CA GLY A 129 11.96 -7.54 -5.43
C GLY A 129 11.12 -8.63 -6.11
N TYR A 130 11.07 -8.63 -7.46
CA TYR A 130 10.42 -9.69 -8.23
C TYR A 130 11.02 -11.08 -7.97
N LEU A 131 12.35 -11.20 -7.97
CA LEU A 131 13.04 -12.45 -7.64
C LEU A 131 12.74 -12.86 -6.20
N GLY A 132 12.83 -11.93 -5.25
CA GLY A 132 12.53 -12.17 -3.85
C GLY A 132 11.11 -12.69 -3.63
N ALA A 133 10.13 -12.07 -4.29
CA ALA A 133 8.73 -12.51 -4.26
C ALA A 133 8.56 -13.96 -4.76
N ASN A 134 9.17 -14.30 -5.90
CA ASN A 134 9.09 -15.65 -6.48
C ASN A 134 9.72 -16.68 -5.55
N VAL A 135 10.89 -16.41 -5.00
CA VAL A 135 11.56 -17.31 -4.05
C VAL A 135 10.73 -17.48 -2.79
N ALA A 136 10.26 -16.38 -2.19
CA ALA A 136 9.48 -16.44 -0.95
C ALA A 136 8.15 -17.20 -1.13
N VAL A 137 7.45 -16.99 -2.24
CA VAL A 137 6.22 -17.73 -2.55
C VAL A 137 6.55 -19.19 -2.87
N GLY A 138 7.60 -19.45 -3.64
CA GLY A 138 8.03 -20.81 -3.99
C GLY A 138 8.44 -21.64 -2.77
N LEU A 139 9.02 -21.02 -1.75
CA LEU A 139 9.39 -21.71 -0.50
C LEU A 139 8.17 -22.15 0.36
N ARG A 140 6.96 -21.71 0.03
CA ARG A 140 5.72 -22.10 0.72
C ARG A 140 5.12 -23.41 0.18
N ASP A 141 5.51 -23.81 -1.03
CA ASP A 141 5.13 -25.07 -1.65
C ASP A 141 6.27 -26.10 -1.52
N ASP A 142 5.99 -27.28 -1.02
CA ASP A 142 7.01 -28.29 -0.70
C ASP A 142 7.80 -28.77 -1.92
N ASN A 143 7.15 -28.89 -3.10
CA ASN A 143 7.82 -29.30 -4.33
C ASN A 143 8.77 -28.21 -4.83
N THR A 144 8.29 -26.96 -4.85
CA THR A 144 9.10 -25.82 -5.29
C THR A 144 10.24 -25.53 -4.31
N LYS A 145 9.99 -25.68 -3.00
CA LYS A 145 11.02 -25.56 -1.97
C LYS A 145 12.16 -26.57 -2.18
N THR A 146 11.81 -27.85 -2.41
CA THR A 146 12.79 -28.90 -2.67
C THR A 146 13.60 -28.61 -3.94
N TYR A 147 12.95 -28.13 -4.99
CA TYR A 147 13.62 -27.71 -6.23
C TYR A 147 14.59 -26.54 -5.99
N LEU A 148 14.17 -25.49 -5.30
CA LEU A 148 15.01 -24.32 -4.99
C LEU A 148 16.22 -24.68 -4.14
N GLN A 149 16.07 -25.56 -3.16
CA GLN A 149 17.16 -26.03 -2.32
C GLN A 149 18.21 -26.80 -3.14
N ARG A 150 17.76 -27.69 -4.02
CA ARG A 150 18.64 -28.40 -4.94
C ARG A 150 19.36 -27.47 -5.89
N PHE A 151 18.64 -26.55 -6.55
CA PHE A 151 19.21 -25.57 -7.46
C PHE A 151 20.28 -24.73 -6.79
N SER A 152 20.01 -24.23 -5.56
CA SER A 152 20.97 -23.45 -4.78
C SER A 152 22.24 -24.20 -4.38
N SER A 153 22.17 -25.54 -4.28
CA SER A 153 23.34 -26.38 -3.95
C SER A 153 24.21 -26.71 -5.16
N GLU A 154 23.72 -26.46 -6.36
CA GLU A 154 24.42 -26.69 -7.63
C GLU A 154 25.16 -25.42 -8.16
N LEU A 155 24.95 -24.24 -7.49
CA LEU A 155 25.62 -22.96 -7.79
C LEU A 155 26.88 -22.77 -6.95
#